data_f6a748b4970a7b0bf7485cf717d098f2
#
_entry.id   f6a748b4970a7b0bf7485cf717d098f2
#
_cell.length_a   1.000
_cell.length_b   1.000
_cell.length_c   1.000
_cell.angle_alpha   90.00
_cell.angle_beta   90.00
_cell.angle_gamma   90.00
#
_symmetry.space_group_name_H-M   'P 1'
#
loop_
_entity.id
_entity.type
_entity.pdbx_description
1 polymer ?
#
loop_
_entity_poly.entity_id
_entity_poly.type
_entity_poly.pdbx_seq_one_letter_code
_entity_poly.pdbx_strand_id
1 'polypeptide(L)'
;MAKKVVVGMSGGVDSSVAAYLLKKQGYDVIGVTMQIWQDEDEFTQEKNGGCCGLSAVDDARRVADRLEIPYYVMNFKQEFKKNVMDYFTAEYLKGRTPNPCIACNRYVKWEALLDRSLAIGADYIATGHYARIEQLPNGRYAIKNSVTAAKDQTYALYNLTQAQLSRTLMPVGDYHKDEIRQIAEEIGLMVAHKKDSMEICFIPDDDYAGFIDKECGNLVPPPGNFVSKDGKILGRHKGITHYTVGQRKGLGIALGYPVFVTDIRPETNEVVLGSNEDVFTTELYADHVNFMSIPDIEGEVKLKAKIRYSHSGSMCKVTRTGEDQIHCVFEEPVRAVTPGQAVVLYDGDYVAGGGIII
;
A
#
# COMPACT_ATOMS: atom_id res chain seq x y z
N MET A 1 -18.32 25.21 -17.30
CA MET A 1 -16.88 25.01 -17.48
C MET A 1 -16.60 23.53 -17.26
N ALA A 2 -15.64 22.91 -17.98
CA ALA A 2 -15.21 21.56 -17.69
C ALA A 2 -14.59 21.48 -16.30
N LYS A 3 -14.85 20.39 -15.56
CA LYS A 3 -14.23 20.17 -14.25
C LYS A 3 -12.76 19.84 -14.43
N LYS A 4 -11.91 20.41 -13.59
CA LYS A 4 -10.46 20.25 -13.65
C LYS A 4 -10.01 19.06 -12.81
N VAL A 5 -9.16 18.20 -13.38
CA VAL A 5 -8.62 17.03 -12.68
C VAL A 5 -7.10 16.96 -12.81
N VAL A 6 -6.41 16.76 -11.69
CA VAL A 6 -4.99 16.45 -11.65
C VAL A 6 -4.81 14.94 -11.61
N VAL A 7 -4.11 14.38 -12.60
CA VAL A 7 -3.83 12.94 -12.70
C VAL A 7 -2.40 12.67 -12.26
N GLY A 8 -2.25 11.85 -11.22
CA GLY A 8 -0.94 11.34 -10.80
C GLY A 8 -0.38 10.37 -11.85
N MET A 9 0.63 10.79 -12.60
CA MET A 9 1.25 10.02 -13.68
C MET A 9 2.60 9.45 -13.24
N SER A 10 2.69 8.13 -13.17
CA SER A 10 3.90 7.40 -12.75
C SER A 10 4.80 6.96 -13.92
N GLY A 11 4.49 7.37 -15.15
CA GLY A 11 5.16 6.84 -16.35
C GLY A 11 4.81 5.38 -16.65
N GLY A 12 3.77 4.83 -16.03
CA GLY A 12 3.21 3.50 -16.30
C GLY A 12 1.94 3.59 -17.16
N VAL A 13 1.54 2.44 -17.73
CA VAL A 13 0.37 2.35 -18.64
C VAL A 13 -0.94 2.76 -17.96
N ASP A 14 -1.16 2.36 -16.71
CA ASP A 14 -2.43 2.56 -16.01
C ASP A 14 -2.74 4.04 -15.78
N SER A 15 -1.77 4.80 -15.27
CA SER A 15 -1.92 6.24 -15.05
C SER A 15 -2.03 7.02 -16.37
N SER A 16 -1.39 6.54 -17.44
CA SER A 16 -1.44 7.13 -18.76
C SER A 16 -2.81 6.96 -19.40
N VAL A 17 -3.39 5.75 -19.30
CA VAL A 17 -4.76 5.49 -19.78
C VAL A 17 -5.79 6.19 -18.90
N ALA A 18 -5.55 6.31 -17.59
CA ALA A 18 -6.41 7.10 -16.70
C ALA A 18 -6.54 8.56 -17.20
N ALA A 19 -5.42 9.20 -17.54
CA ALA A 19 -5.42 10.57 -18.10
C ALA A 19 -6.19 10.66 -19.44
N TYR A 20 -5.99 9.68 -20.33
CA TYR A 20 -6.72 9.60 -21.60
C TYR A 20 -8.23 9.48 -21.40
N LEU A 21 -8.66 8.54 -20.54
CA LEU A 21 -10.08 8.30 -20.28
C LEU A 21 -10.77 9.54 -19.72
N LEU A 22 -10.14 10.26 -18.81
CA LEU A 22 -10.67 11.50 -18.25
C LEU A 22 -10.73 12.63 -19.30
N LYS A 23 -9.70 12.77 -20.14
CA LYS A 23 -9.76 13.72 -21.28
C LYS A 23 -10.92 13.38 -22.21
N LYS A 24 -11.10 12.10 -22.56
CA LYS A 24 -12.20 11.62 -23.40
C LYS A 24 -13.58 11.87 -22.76
N GLN A 25 -13.68 11.85 -21.43
CA GLN A 25 -14.89 12.18 -20.69
C GLN A 25 -15.17 13.70 -20.57
N GLY A 26 -14.29 14.54 -21.11
CA GLY A 26 -14.46 16.00 -21.16
C GLY A 26 -13.95 16.75 -19.94
N TYR A 27 -13.10 16.13 -19.10
CA TYR A 27 -12.40 16.84 -18.03
C TYR A 27 -11.26 17.70 -18.58
N ASP A 28 -10.98 18.81 -17.88
CA ASP A 28 -9.76 19.60 -18.05
C ASP A 28 -8.63 18.90 -17.25
N VAL A 29 -7.80 18.11 -17.97
CA VAL A 29 -6.82 17.22 -17.39
C VAL A 29 -5.46 17.86 -17.28
N ILE A 30 -4.83 17.76 -16.10
CA ILE A 30 -3.43 18.14 -15.84
C ILE A 30 -2.68 16.90 -15.38
N GLY A 31 -1.60 16.52 -16.06
CA GLY A 31 -0.71 15.44 -15.64
C GLY A 31 0.30 15.92 -14.59
N VAL A 32 0.50 15.16 -13.54
CA VAL A 32 1.52 15.44 -12.50
C VAL A 32 2.32 14.19 -12.18
N THR A 33 3.65 14.26 -12.32
CA THR A 33 4.54 13.27 -11.73
C THR A 33 5.04 13.76 -10.37
N MET A 34 4.87 12.92 -9.36
CA MET A 34 5.38 13.18 -8.01
C MET A 34 6.85 12.74 -7.93
N GLN A 35 7.75 13.70 -7.75
CA GLN A 35 9.14 13.40 -7.43
C GLN A 35 9.23 13.09 -5.93
N ILE A 36 9.33 11.79 -5.58
CA ILE A 36 9.24 11.32 -4.20
C ILE A 36 10.58 10.98 -3.58
N TRP A 37 11.56 10.54 -4.35
CA TRP A 37 12.92 10.33 -3.89
C TRP A 37 13.92 10.37 -5.05
N GLN A 38 15.20 10.54 -4.76
CA GLN A 38 16.31 10.37 -5.67
C GLN A 38 17.44 9.69 -4.91
N ASP A 39 18.03 8.65 -5.47
CA ASP A 39 19.34 8.19 -5.02
C ASP A 39 20.39 9.18 -5.52
N GLU A 40 21.39 9.47 -4.72
CA GLU A 40 22.52 10.33 -5.12
C GLU A 40 23.37 9.64 -6.20
N ASP A 41 23.29 8.31 -6.32
CA ASP A 41 23.93 7.52 -7.36
C ASP A 41 23.01 7.32 -8.58
N GLU A 42 22.93 8.31 -9.46
CA GLU A 42 22.13 8.31 -10.71
C GLU A 42 22.41 7.08 -11.63
N PHE A 43 23.56 6.43 -11.50
CA PHE A 43 23.96 5.29 -12.35
C PHE A 43 23.28 3.96 -12.01
N THR A 44 22.70 3.78 -10.83
CA THR A 44 22.05 2.52 -10.42
C THR A 44 20.58 2.47 -10.79
N GLN A 45 19.94 3.60 -11.02
CA GLN A 45 18.48 3.72 -11.25
C GLN A 45 18.03 3.34 -12.67
N GLU A 46 18.89 3.45 -13.69
CA GLU A 46 18.51 3.08 -15.06
C GLU A 46 18.19 1.58 -15.24
N LYS A 47 18.63 0.72 -14.33
CA LYS A 47 18.41 -0.74 -14.43
C LYS A 47 17.11 -1.23 -13.78
N ASN A 48 16.49 -0.49 -12.88
CA ASN A 48 15.45 -1.03 -11.98
C ASN A 48 14.02 -0.50 -12.16
N GLY A 49 13.74 0.37 -13.14
CA GLY A 49 12.35 0.70 -13.54
C GLY A 49 11.44 1.28 -12.46
N GLY A 50 11.97 1.96 -11.44
CA GLY A 50 11.16 2.58 -10.38
C GLY A 50 10.22 3.67 -10.92
N CYS A 51 9.04 3.83 -10.30
CA CYS A 51 7.96 4.75 -10.74
C CYS A 51 8.35 6.24 -10.79
N CYS A 52 9.52 6.63 -10.31
CA CYS A 52 9.91 8.03 -10.09
C CYS A 52 11.32 8.36 -10.60
N GLY A 53 11.98 7.44 -11.34
CA GLY A 53 13.25 7.71 -12.01
C GLY A 53 13.08 8.71 -13.18
N LEU A 54 14.19 9.28 -13.68
CA LEU A 54 14.19 10.20 -14.81
C LEU A 54 13.46 9.61 -16.02
N SER A 55 13.64 8.31 -16.30
CA SER A 55 12.93 7.59 -17.36
C SER A 55 11.40 7.61 -17.18
N ALA A 56 10.90 7.48 -15.95
CA ALA A 56 9.47 7.51 -15.66
C ALA A 56 8.88 8.92 -15.84
N VAL A 57 9.62 9.97 -15.50
CA VAL A 57 9.24 11.37 -15.76
C VAL A 57 9.18 11.63 -17.27
N ASP A 58 10.18 11.15 -18.03
CA ASP A 58 10.21 11.31 -19.48
C ASP A 58 9.08 10.53 -20.18
N ASP A 59 8.78 9.31 -19.72
CA ASP A 59 7.65 8.54 -20.22
C ASP A 59 6.32 9.27 -19.97
N ALA A 60 6.12 9.78 -18.73
CA ALA A 60 4.92 10.53 -18.39
C ALA A 60 4.79 11.82 -19.21
N ARG A 61 5.91 12.55 -19.45
CA ARG A 61 5.93 13.75 -20.27
C ARG A 61 5.53 13.43 -21.72
N ARG A 62 6.14 12.40 -22.32
CA ARG A 62 5.80 11.98 -23.71
C ARG A 62 4.32 11.57 -23.84
N VAL A 63 3.76 10.92 -22.82
CA VAL A 63 2.34 10.61 -22.77
C VAL A 63 1.51 11.88 -22.70
N ALA A 64 1.86 12.83 -21.84
CA ALA A 64 1.16 14.10 -21.70
C ALA A 64 1.20 14.92 -22.99
N ASP A 65 2.35 14.98 -23.66
CA ASP A 65 2.50 15.62 -24.96
C ASP A 65 1.61 14.94 -26.01
N ARG A 66 1.60 13.60 -26.04
CA ARG A 66 0.73 12.83 -26.96
C ARG A 66 -0.75 13.07 -26.71
N LEU A 67 -1.12 13.22 -25.44
CA LEU A 67 -2.49 13.53 -25.02
C LEU A 67 -2.82 15.03 -25.10
N GLU A 68 -1.86 15.88 -25.43
CA GLU A 68 -2.01 17.34 -25.47
C GLU A 68 -2.61 17.89 -24.17
N ILE A 69 -2.04 17.48 -23.01
CA ILE A 69 -2.42 17.95 -21.69
C ILE A 69 -1.24 18.66 -21.01
N PRO A 70 -1.48 19.69 -20.20
CA PRO A 70 -0.45 20.28 -19.35
C PRO A 70 0.18 19.23 -18.43
N TYR A 71 1.51 19.31 -18.24
CA TYR A 71 2.24 18.35 -17.42
C TYR A 71 3.26 19.05 -16.52
N TYR A 72 3.30 18.63 -15.26
CA TYR A 72 4.21 19.17 -14.25
C TYR A 72 4.87 18.08 -13.45
N VAL A 73 6.10 18.35 -12.99
CA VAL A 73 6.79 17.53 -11.97
C VAL A 73 6.74 18.30 -10.66
N MET A 74 6.16 17.70 -9.65
CA MET A 74 6.04 18.31 -8.32
C MET A 74 6.92 17.58 -7.31
N ASN A 75 7.65 18.33 -6.47
CA ASN A 75 8.53 17.78 -5.46
C ASN A 75 7.75 17.38 -4.21
N PHE A 76 7.80 16.09 -3.85
CA PHE A 76 7.20 15.50 -2.66
C PHE A 76 8.23 14.72 -1.82
N LYS A 77 9.53 15.01 -1.99
CA LYS A 77 10.63 14.27 -1.32
C LYS A 77 10.53 14.33 0.20
N GLN A 78 10.21 15.50 0.74
CA GLN A 78 10.12 15.67 2.20
C GLN A 78 8.92 14.91 2.78
N GLU A 79 7.75 15.02 2.15
CA GLU A 79 6.54 14.30 2.57
C GLU A 79 6.73 12.80 2.47
N PHE A 80 7.37 12.33 1.38
CA PHE A 80 7.63 10.91 1.18
C PHE A 80 8.67 10.39 2.19
N LYS A 81 9.78 11.10 2.38
CA LYS A 81 10.77 10.70 3.38
C LYS A 81 10.16 10.58 4.76
N LYS A 82 9.50 11.64 5.23
CA LYS A 82 8.93 11.69 6.58
C LYS A 82 7.83 10.66 6.82
N ASN A 83 6.86 10.58 5.90
CA ASN A 83 5.62 9.83 6.14
C ASN A 83 5.66 8.41 5.58
N VAL A 84 6.63 8.07 4.74
CA VAL A 84 6.74 6.73 4.14
C VAL A 84 8.03 6.05 4.56
N MET A 85 9.21 6.65 4.28
CA MET A 85 10.49 6.00 4.56
C MET A 85 10.81 5.98 6.06
N ASP A 86 10.70 7.11 6.76
CA ASP A 86 10.97 7.22 8.20
C ASP A 86 9.92 6.41 9.01
N TYR A 87 8.65 6.42 8.57
CA TYR A 87 7.61 5.55 9.14
C TYR A 87 7.95 4.07 8.96
N PHE A 88 8.35 3.68 7.75
CA PHE A 88 8.72 2.30 7.42
C PHE A 88 9.85 1.79 8.31
N THR A 89 10.94 2.55 8.42
CA THR A 89 12.08 2.18 9.26
C THR A 89 11.72 2.16 10.75
N ALA A 90 10.95 3.15 11.22
CA ALA A 90 10.54 3.22 12.62
C ALA A 90 9.66 2.03 13.05
N GLU A 91 8.78 1.54 12.19
CA GLU A 91 7.96 0.37 12.51
C GLU A 91 8.80 -0.92 12.56
N TYR A 92 9.77 -1.10 11.64
CA TYR A 92 10.68 -2.25 11.70
C TYR A 92 11.57 -2.24 12.94
N LEU A 93 12.02 -1.06 13.41
CA LEU A 93 12.75 -0.95 14.67
C LEU A 93 11.92 -1.37 15.89
N LYS A 94 10.58 -1.29 15.80
CA LYS A 94 9.63 -1.80 16.81
C LYS A 94 9.24 -3.27 16.59
N GLY A 95 9.90 -4.00 15.69
CA GLY A 95 9.54 -5.38 15.34
C GLY A 95 8.21 -5.52 14.57
N ARG A 96 7.67 -4.44 14.00
CA ARG A 96 6.42 -4.41 13.24
C ARG A 96 6.73 -4.38 11.74
N THR A 97 5.80 -4.84 10.92
CA THR A 97 5.98 -4.88 9.46
C THR A 97 4.96 -3.96 8.78
N PRO A 98 5.32 -2.70 8.46
CA PRO A 98 4.40 -1.74 7.86
C PRO A 98 4.15 -2.02 6.38
N ASN A 99 3.08 -1.41 5.83
CA ASN A 99 2.84 -1.35 4.40
C ASN A 99 3.09 0.07 3.87
N PRO A 100 4.23 0.33 3.20
CA PRO A 100 4.59 1.67 2.75
C PRO A 100 3.67 2.22 1.65
N CYS A 101 3.01 1.35 0.86
CA CYS A 101 2.06 1.78 -0.16
C CYS A 101 0.81 2.41 0.47
N ILE A 102 0.34 1.88 1.61
CA ILE A 102 -0.78 2.46 2.36
C ILE A 102 -0.40 3.86 2.86
N ALA A 103 0.79 4.01 3.46
CA ALA A 103 1.30 5.29 3.93
C ALA A 103 1.48 6.31 2.78
N CYS A 104 2.05 5.88 1.64
CA CYS A 104 2.20 6.71 0.45
C CYS A 104 0.83 7.17 -0.09
N ASN A 105 -0.14 6.26 -0.18
CA ASN A 105 -1.48 6.64 -0.59
C ASN A 105 -2.06 7.69 0.35
N ARG A 106 -2.07 7.45 1.66
CA ARG A 106 -2.65 8.38 2.64
C ARG A 106 -1.97 9.75 2.60
N TYR A 107 -0.66 9.79 2.85
CA TYR A 107 0.03 11.05 3.17
C TYR A 107 0.55 11.80 1.95
N VAL A 108 0.99 11.08 0.90
CA VAL A 108 1.59 11.73 -0.27
C VAL A 108 0.55 11.99 -1.36
N LYS A 109 -0.28 10.97 -1.71
CA LYS A 109 -1.26 11.14 -2.79
C LYS A 109 -2.53 11.85 -2.31
N TRP A 110 -3.14 11.39 -1.21
CA TRP A 110 -4.45 11.91 -0.78
C TRP A 110 -4.41 12.99 0.31
N GLU A 111 -3.24 13.30 0.85
CA GLU A 111 -3.05 14.55 1.60
C GLU A 111 -2.29 15.55 0.73
N ALA A 112 -0.97 15.38 0.54
CA ALA A 112 -0.13 16.40 -0.08
C ALA A 112 -0.46 16.69 -1.56
N LEU A 113 -0.67 15.68 -2.43
CA LEU A 113 -1.02 15.92 -3.84
C LEU A 113 -2.43 16.50 -3.95
N LEU A 114 -3.41 16.00 -3.18
CA LEU A 114 -4.77 16.53 -3.21
C LEU A 114 -4.78 18.00 -2.79
N ASP A 115 -4.15 18.36 -1.68
CA ASP A 115 -4.10 19.74 -1.19
C ASP A 115 -3.46 20.69 -2.20
N ARG A 116 -2.32 20.29 -2.79
CA ARG A 116 -1.67 21.10 -3.84
C ARG A 116 -2.52 21.21 -5.10
N SER A 117 -3.26 20.15 -5.44
CA SER A 117 -4.17 20.17 -6.59
C SER A 117 -5.36 21.10 -6.39
N LEU A 118 -5.96 21.08 -5.19
CA LEU A 118 -7.04 22.00 -4.83
C LEU A 118 -6.55 23.45 -4.80
N ALA A 119 -5.33 23.71 -4.33
CA ALA A 119 -4.74 25.04 -4.30
C ALA A 119 -4.54 25.67 -5.69
N ILE A 120 -4.34 24.84 -6.74
CA ILE A 120 -4.28 25.31 -8.14
C ILE A 120 -5.65 25.30 -8.84
N GLY A 121 -6.72 25.10 -8.08
CA GLY A 121 -8.10 25.16 -8.58
C GLY A 121 -8.58 23.89 -9.28
N ALA A 122 -8.00 22.72 -8.98
CA ALA A 122 -8.54 21.46 -9.45
C ALA A 122 -9.78 21.06 -8.62
N ASP A 123 -10.74 20.41 -9.27
CA ASP A 123 -11.94 19.86 -8.61
C ASP A 123 -11.65 18.46 -8.05
N TYR A 124 -10.79 17.70 -8.73
CA TYR A 124 -10.48 16.30 -8.43
C TYR A 124 -8.99 15.99 -8.60
N ILE A 125 -8.58 14.92 -7.93
CA ILE A 125 -7.40 14.15 -8.30
C ILE A 125 -7.80 12.81 -8.89
N ALA A 126 -6.94 12.23 -9.72
CA ALA A 126 -7.12 10.90 -10.27
C ALA A 126 -5.82 10.12 -10.28
N THR A 127 -5.94 8.81 -10.27
CA THR A 127 -4.81 7.88 -10.34
C THR A 127 -5.16 6.67 -11.19
N GLY A 128 -4.15 5.89 -11.58
CA GLY A 128 -4.30 4.62 -12.27
C GLY A 128 -4.54 3.43 -11.33
N HIS A 129 -5.16 3.61 -10.16
CA HIS A 129 -5.47 2.50 -9.27
C HIS A 129 -6.67 1.69 -9.78
N TYR A 130 -6.55 0.36 -9.68
CA TYR A 130 -7.65 -0.58 -9.92
C TYR A 130 -8.56 -0.65 -8.70
N ALA A 131 -9.44 0.33 -8.60
CA ALA A 131 -10.51 0.45 -7.62
C ALA A 131 -11.61 1.32 -8.22
N ARG A 132 -12.82 1.26 -7.67
CA ARG A 132 -13.95 2.09 -8.08
C ARG A 132 -14.42 2.93 -6.91
N ILE A 133 -14.94 4.11 -7.16
CA ILE A 133 -15.54 4.96 -6.13
C ILE A 133 -17.01 5.15 -6.46
N GLU A 134 -17.86 4.88 -5.49
CA GLU A 134 -19.31 5.06 -5.60
C GLU A 134 -19.84 5.87 -4.41
N GLN A 135 -20.84 6.70 -4.64
CA GLN A 135 -21.62 7.30 -3.56
C GLN A 135 -22.82 6.39 -3.25
N LEU A 136 -22.86 5.90 -2.03
CA LEU A 136 -23.88 4.97 -1.56
C LEU A 136 -25.19 5.68 -1.20
N PRO A 137 -26.32 4.95 -1.11
CA PRO A 137 -27.61 5.53 -0.72
C PRO A 137 -27.62 6.23 0.64
N ASN A 138 -26.71 5.84 1.55
CA ASN A 138 -26.53 6.52 2.84
C ASN A 138 -25.75 7.84 2.74
N GLY A 139 -25.43 8.29 1.53
CA GLY A 139 -24.69 9.52 1.24
C GLY A 139 -23.16 9.41 1.35
N ARG A 140 -22.63 8.29 1.86
CA ARG A 140 -21.19 8.09 2.01
C ARG A 140 -20.55 7.70 0.67
N TYR A 141 -19.32 8.11 0.47
CA TYR A 141 -18.48 7.58 -0.58
C TYR A 141 -17.80 6.30 -0.10
N ALA A 142 -17.70 5.31 -0.96
CA ALA A 142 -17.02 4.07 -0.68
C ALA A 142 -16.14 3.63 -1.85
N ILE A 143 -15.05 2.94 -1.52
CA ILE A 143 -14.25 2.21 -2.50
C ILE A 143 -14.89 0.84 -2.70
N LYS A 144 -15.10 0.50 -3.98
CA LYS A 144 -15.60 -0.79 -4.44
C LYS A 144 -14.49 -1.54 -5.16
N ASN A 145 -14.48 -2.85 -5.04
CA ASN A 145 -13.54 -3.71 -5.75
C ASN A 145 -13.52 -3.39 -7.25
N SER A 146 -12.34 -3.43 -7.85
CA SER A 146 -12.16 -3.39 -9.29
C SER A 146 -12.84 -4.58 -9.97
N VAL A 147 -13.19 -4.44 -11.26
CA VAL A 147 -13.66 -5.58 -12.07
C VAL A 147 -12.58 -6.65 -12.26
N THR A 148 -11.33 -6.29 -12.10
CA THR A 148 -10.16 -7.16 -12.18
C THR A 148 -9.67 -7.59 -10.80
N ALA A 149 -10.14 -8.72 -10.27
CA ALA A 149 -9.77 -9.23 -8.94
C ALA A 149 -8.25 -9.43 -8.76
N ALA A 150 -7.54 -9.86 -9.81
CA ALA A 150 -6.10 -10.09 -9.78
C ALA A 150 -5.26 -8.81 -9.65
N LYS A 151 -5.83 -7.64 -9.98
CA LYS A 151 -5.18 -6.33 -9.90
C LYS A 151 -5.86 -5.39 -8.91
N ASP A 152 -6.84 -5.88 -8.15
CA ASP A 152 -7.56 -5.08 -7.16
C ASP A 152 -6.61 -4.44 -6.15
N GLN A 153 -6.72 -3.12 -5.98
CA GLN A 153 -5.86 -2.33 -5.12
C GLN A 153 -6.60 -1.67 -3.95
N THR A 154 -7.84 -2.08 -3.72
CA THR A 154 -8.70 -1.52 -2.65
C THR A 154 -8.09 -1.66 -1.26
N TYR A 155 -7.33 -2.75 -1.02
CA TYR A 155 -6.62 -2.96 0.23
C TYR A 155 -5.69 -1.79 0.60
N ALA A 156 -4.98 -1.23 -0.38
CA ALA A 156 -4.02 -0.15 -0.14
C ALA A 156 -4.68 1.25 -0.01
N LEU A 157 -6.02 1.32 -0.12
CA LEU A 157 -6.78 2.57 -0.17
C LEU A 157 -7.78 2.71 0.99
N TYR A 158 -7.85 1.74 1.91
CA TYR A 158 -8.88 1.66 2.95
C TYR A 158 -8.92 2.87 3.89
N ASN A 159 -7.84 3.62 4.00
CA ASN A 159 -7.69 4.72 4.95
C ASN A 159 -8.01 6.11 4.36
N LEU A 160 -8.63 6.16 3.17
CA LEU A 160 -9.10 7.43 2.59
C LEU A 160 -10.35 7.94 3.31
N THR A 161 -10.35 9.22 3.61
CA THR A 161 -11.48 9.90 4.26
C THR A 161 -12.62 10.21 3.29
N GLN A 162 -13.83 10.50 3.80
CA GLN A 162 -14.97 10.89 2.99
C GLN A 162 -14.69 12.16 2.15
N ALA A 163 -13.98 13.12 2.71
CA ALA A 163 -13.57 14.34 2.00
C ALA A 163 -12.63 14.03 0.83
N GLN A 164 -11.67 13.14 1.03
CA GLN A 164 -10.74 12.69 -0.01
C GLN A 164 -11.45 11.90 -1.10
N LEU A 165 -12.31 10.95 -0.73
CA LEU A 165 -13.08 10.13 -1.68
C LEU A 165 -13.98 10.98 -2.59
N SER A 166 -14.65 12.00 -2.04
CA SER A 166 -15.51 12.91 -2.82
C SER A 166 -14.76 13.73 -3.87
N ARG A 167 -13.43 13.79 -3.78
CA ARG A 167 -12.52 14.51 -4.68
C ARG A 167 -11.62 13.59 -5.51
N THR A 168 -11.95 12.31 -5.61
CA THR A 168 -11.09 11.30 -6.24
C THR A 168 -11.81 10.61 -7.40
N LEU A 169 -11.07 10.41 -8.50
CA LEU A 169 -11.52 9.62 -9.65
C LEU A 169 -10.54 8.45 -9.89
N MET A 170 -11.07 7.27 -10.17
CA MET A 170 -10.32 6.05 -10.46
C MET A 170 -10.81 5.42 -11.77
N PRO A 171 -10.50 6.03 -12.92
CA PRO A 171 -11.14 5.69 -14.20
C PRO A 171 -10.77 4.31 -14.75
N VAL A 172 -9.70 3.67 -14.25
CA VAL A 172 -9.28 2.33 -14.72
C VAL A 172 -9.91 1.19 -13.94
N GLY A 173 -10.63 1.48 -12.87
CA GLY A 173 -11.27 0.47 -12.01
C GLY A 173 -12.36 -0.37 -12.69
N ASP A 174 -12.95 0.15 -13.77
CA ASP A 174 -13.99 -0.52 -14.57
C ASP A 174 -13.43 -1.30 -15.78
N TYR A 175 -12.10 -1.44 -15.88
CA TYR A 175 -11.45 -2.12 -16.99
C TYR A 175 -10.58 -3.28 -16.53
N HIS A 176 -10.49 -4.32 -17.34
CA HIS A 176 -9.47 -5.35 -17.19
C HIS A 176 -8.10 -4.84 -17.65
N LYS A 177 -7.03 -5.43 -17.10
CA LYS A 177 -5.66 -5.00 -17.44
C LYS A 177 -5.35 -5.06 -18.93
N ASP A 178 -5.86 -6.09 -19.60
CA ASP A 178 -5.64 -6.28 -21.04
C ASP A 178 -6.37 -5.21 -21.86
N GLU A 179 -7.57 -4.79 -21.44
CA GLU A 179 -8.30 -3.68 -22.06
C GLU A 179 -7.52 -2.35 -21.92
N ILE A 180 -6.93 -2.10 -20.73
CA ILE A 180 -6.09 -0.93 -20.50
C ILE A 180 -4.86 -0.93 -21.44
N ARG A 181 -4.23 -2.08 -21.64
CA ARG A 181 -3.12 -2.20 -22.59
C ARG A 181 -3.57 -2.02 -24.02
N GLN A 182 -4.68 -2.59 -24.40
CA GLN A 182 -5.27 -2.41 -25.73
C GLN A 182 -5.59 -0.93 -26.00
N ILE A 183 -6.23 -0.23 -25.06
CA ILE A 183 -6.49 1.21 -25.20
C ILE A 183 -5.17 1.97 -25.39
N ALA A 184 -4.13 1.65 -24.59
CA ALA A 184 -2.82 2.29 -24.71
C ALA A 184 -2.18 2.08 -26.09
N GLU A 185 -2.31 0.88 -26.67
CA GLU A 185 -1.83 0.56 -28.01
C GLU A 185 -2.61 1.33 -29.09
N GLU A 186 -3.95 1.32 -29.02
CA GLU A 186 -4.84 1.98 -29.99
C GLU A 186 -4.55 3.49 -30.08
N ILE A 187 -4.22 4.14 -28.97
CA ILE A 187 -3.88 5.57 -28.95
C ILE A 187 -2.38 5.84 -29.13
N GLY A 188 -1.57 4.79 -29.35
CA GLY A 188 -0.15 4.88 -29.65
C GLY A 188 0.72 5.33 -28.47
N LEU A 189 0.40 4.90 -27.25
CA LEU A 189 1.24 5.17 -26.08
C LEU A 189 2.44 4.22 -26.05
N MET A 190 3.64 4.77 -25.95
CA MET A 190 4.89 4.00 -25.90
C MET A 190 4.98 3.09 -24.67
N VAL A 191 4.23 3.42 -23.62
CA VAL A 191 4.23 2.67 -22.33
C VAL A 191 3.29 1.46 -22.32
N ALA A 192 2.59 1.15 -23.44
CA ALA A 192 1.60 0.05 -23.52
C ALA A 192 2.16 -1.30 -23.06
N HIS A 193 3.42 -1.60 -23.39
CA HIS A 193 4.08 -2.87 -23.05
C HIS A 193 4.98 -2.79 -21.81
N LYS A 194 5.01 -1.64 -21.11
CA LYS A 194 5.82 -1.48 -19.91
C LYS A 194 5.33 -2.44 -18.81
N LYS A 195 6.28 -3.11 -18.16
CA LYS A 195 5.97 -4.01 -17.03
C LYS A 195 5.46 -3.21 -15.83
N ASP A 196 4.55 -3.82 -15.07
CA ASP A 196 4.07 -3.23 -13.82
C ASP A 196 5.21 -3.24 -12.79
N SER A 197 5.28 -2.18 -11.96
CA SER A 197 6.17 -2.17 -10.79
C SER A 197 5.59 -3.09 -9.72
N MET A 198 6.38 -4.08 -9.27
CA MET A 198 5.94 -5.10 -8.31
C MET A 198 6.58 -4.91 -6.92
N GLU A 199 7.67 -4.15 -6.84
CA GLU A 199 8.50 -3.99 -5.65
C GLU A 199 8.20 -2.68 -4.90
N ILE A 200 8.72 -2.57 -3.68
CA ILE A 200 8.69 -1.31 -2.92
C ILE A 200 9.51 -0.27 -3.70
N CYS A 201 8.88 0.82 -4.11
CA CYS A 201 9.46 1.76 -5.09
C CYS A 201 10.78 2.41 -4.67
N PHE A 202 11.11 2.46 -3.37
CA PHE A 202 12.36 2.97 -2.83
C PHE A 202 13.34 1.87 -2.35
N ILE A 203 13.02 0.59 -2.62
CA ILE A 203 13.87 -0.58 -2.33
C ILE A 203 13.91 -1.44 -3.60
N PRO A 204 14.65 -1.01 -4.62
CA PRO A 204 14.58 -1.63 -5.96
C PRO A 204 15.24 -3.01 -6.05
N ASP A 205 16.06 -3.38 -5.07
CA ASP A 205 16.78 -4.66 -4.96
C ASP A 205 16.08 -5.69 -4.06
N ASP A 206 14.88 -5.34 -3.55
CA ASP A 206 14.09 -6.15 -2.60
C ASP A 206 14.81 -6.45 -1.27
N ASP A 207 15.92 -5.76 -0.99
CA ASP A 207 16.66 -5.86 0.27
C ASP A 207 16.20 -4.80 1.28
N TYR A 208 14.99 -4.98 1.83
CA TYR A 208 14.46 -4.05 2.83
C TYR A 208 15.32 -4.01 4.11
N ALA A 209 15.97 -5.12 4.47
CA ALA A 209 16.81 -5.17 5.66
C ALA A 209 18.08 -4.34 5.47
N GLY A 210 18.77 -4.48 4.32
CA GLY A 210 19.92 -3.65 3.97
C GLY A 210 19.56 -2.17 3.86
N PHE A 211 18.37 -1.84 3.34
CA PHE A 211 17.86 -0.47 3.34
C PHE A 211 17.71 0.09 4.77
N ILE A 212 17.11 -0.68 5.71
CA ILE A 212 16.96 -0.25 7.11
C ILE A 212 18.33 -0.10 7.79
N ASP A 213 19.24 -1.04 7.56
CA ASP A 213 20.61 -0.98 8.10
C ASP A 213 21.34 0.30 7.64
N LYS A 214 21.19 0.68 6.36
CA LYS A 214 21.77 1.90 5.79
C LYS A 214 21.15 3.17 6.37
N GLU A 215 19.81 3.24 6.41
CA GLU A 215 19.09 4.45 6.86
C GLU A 215 19.17 4.67 8.37
N CYS A 216 19.14 3.61 9.17
CA CYS A 216 19.07 3.69 10.62
C CYS A 216 20.45 3.56 11.32
N GLY A 217 21.45 2.97 10.66
CA GLY A 217 22.80 2.83 11.17
C GLY A 217 22.86 2.28 12.60
N ASN A 218 23.40 3.04 13.52
CA ASN A 218 23.56 2.62 14.94
C ASN A 218 22.22 2.43 15.71
N LEU A 219 21.08 2.81 15.14
CA LEU A 219 19.77 2.58 15.75
C LEU A 219 19.24 1.17 15.50
N VAL A 220 19.83 0.43 14.55
CA VAL A 220 19.43 -0.95 14.25
C VAL A 220 19.81 -1.85 15.45
N PRO A 221 18.86 -2.65 15.97
CA PRO A 221 19.15 -3.60 17.03
C PRO A 221 20.25 -4.59 16.62
N PRO A 222 21.21 -4.89 17.51
CA PRO A 222 22.31 -5.81 17.18
C PRO A 222 21.79 -7.25 16.98
N PRO A 223 22.64 -8.19 16.50
CA PRO A 223 22.29 -9.60 16.45
C PRO A 223 21.84 -10.13 17.82
N GLY A 224 20.70 -10.82 17.85
CA GLY A 224 20.07 -11.37 19.04
C GLY A 224 19.84 -12.87 18.95
N ASN A 225 18.89 -13.40 19.73
CA ASN A 225 18.62 -14.83 19.80
C ASN A 225 17.34 -15.22 19.06
N PHE A 226 17.41 -16.28 18.27
CA PHE A 226 16.23 -17.08 17.98
C PHE A 226 15.87 -17.92 19.22
N VAL A 227 14.61 -17.84 19.61
CA VAL A 227 14.09 -18.61 20.75
C VAL A 227 12.86 -19.42 20.35
N SER A 228 12.61 -20.53 21.04
CA SER A 228 11.33 -21.24 20.96
C SER A 228 10.26 -20.54 21.79
N LYS A 229 9.00 -20.97 21.72
CA LYS A 229 7.89 -20.40 22.49
C LYS A 229 8.13 -20.47 24.01
N ASP A 230 8.80 -21.51 24.48
CA ASP A 230 9.19 -21.74 25.90
C ASP A 230 10.49 -21.03 26.28
N GLY A 231 11.06 -20.19 25.42
CA GLY A 231 12.23 -19.36 25.70
C GLY A 231 13.58 -20.05 25.53
N LYS A 232 13.64 -21.30 25.01
CA LYS A 232 14.89 -22.00 24.75
C LYS A 232 15.60 -21.34 23.56
N ILE A 233 16.89 -21.01 23.72
CA ILE A 233 17.72 -20.47 22.65
C ILE A 233 17.94 -21.56 21.58
N LEU A 234 17.60 -21.20 20.32
CA LEU A 234 17.73 -22.05 19.15
C LEU A 234 18.94 -21.67 18.26
N GLY A 235 19.36 -20.41 18.33
CA GLY A 235 20.46 -19.87 17.52
C GLY A 235 20.56 -18.36 17.60
N ARG A 236 21.29 -17.76 16.66
CA ARG A 236 21.49 -16.31 16.59
C ARG A 236 20.88 -15.75 15.31
N HIS A 237 20.20 -14.59 15.41
CA HIS A 237 19.71 -13.83 14.28
C HIS A 237 20.56 -12.56 14.01
N LYS A 238 20.36 -11.93 12.85
CA LYS A 238 21.14 -10.76 12.40
C LYS A 238 20.70 -9.42 13.00
N GLY A 239 19.53 -9.36 13.59
CA GLY A 239 18.80 -8.20 14.09
C GLY A 239 17.32 -8.41 13.85
N ILE A 240 16.42 -7.94 14.74
CA ILE A 240 14.97 -8.15 14.61
C ILE A 240 14.39 -7.54 13.34
N THR A 241 15.00 -6.48 12.81
CA THR A 241 14.58 -5.77 11.59
C THR A 241 14.66 -6.61 10.30
N HIS A 242 15.37 -7.75 10.34
CA HIS A 242 15.51 -8.68 9.21
C HIS A 242 14.38 -9.72 9.12
N TYR A 243 13.39 -9.66 10.01
CA TYR A 243 12.38 -10.70 10.12
C TYR A 243 10.96 -10.14 10.14
N THR A 244 10.03 -10.99 9.69
CA THR A 244 8.59 -10.70 9.66
C THR A 244 7.83 -11.94 10.15
N VAL A 245 6.75 -11.75 10.88
CA VAL A 245 5.87 -12.84 11.34
C VAL A 245 5.36 -13.65 10.14
N GLY A 246 5.47 -14.98 10.24
CA GLY A 246 5.16 -15.93 9.17
C GLY A 246 6.32 -16.25 8.23
N GLN A 247 7.47 -15.58 8.36
CA GLN A 247 8.66 -15.85 7.54
C GLN A 247 9.22 -17.25 7.81
N ARG A 248 9.55 -17.97 6.71
CA ARG A 248 10.18 -19.29 6.75
C ARG A 248 11.57 -19.28 6.13
N LYS A 249 11.75 -18.53 5.03
CA LYS A 249 13.00 -18.49 4.27
C LYS A 249 13.93 -17.40 4.83
N GLY A 250 15.24 -17.55 4.63
CA GLY A 250 16.21 -16.53 5.01
C GLY A 250 16.51 -16.44 6.51
N LEU A 251 16.05 -17.39 7.33
CA LEU A 251 16.31 -17.41 8.78
C LEU A 251 17.77 -17.68 9.12
N GLY A 252 18.52 -18.37 8.23
CA GLY A 252 19.93 -18.70 8.48
C GLY A 252 20.15 -19.73 9.60
N ILE A 253 19.12 -20.51 9.97
CA ILE A 253 19.17 -21.55 11.01
C ILE A 253 18.73 -22.90 10.43
N ALA A 254 19.39 -23.97 10.85
CA ALA A 254 19.08 -25.34 10.46
C ALA A 254 18.73 -26.18 11.71
N LEU A 255 17.44 -26.45 11.90
CA LEU A 255 16.94 -27.24 13.05
C LEU A 255 16.53 -28.67 12.66
N GLY A 256 16.68 -29.06 11.37
CA GLY A 256 16.25 -30.36 10.87
C GLY A 256 14.75 -30.47 10.56
N TYR A 257 13.96 -29.44 10.84
CA TYR A 257 12.54 -29.34 10.55
C TYR A 257 12.16 -27.90 10.16
N PRO A 258 11.05 -27.71 9.44
CA PRO A 258 10.59 -26.37 9.07
C PRO A 258 10.17 -25.55 10.28
N VAL A 259 10.67 -24.31 10.37
CA VAL A 259 10.29 -23.33 11.40
C VAL A 259 9.86 -22.03 10.77
N PHE A 260 9.05 -21.27 11.50
CA PHE A 260 8.48 -20.00 11.08
C PHE A 260 8.65 -18.97 12.21
N VAL A 261 8.82 -17.72 11.82
CA VAL A 261 8.72 -16.61 12.78
C VAL A 261 7.29 -16.51 13.27
N THR A 262 7.08 -16.65 14.58
CA THR A 262 5.75 -16.57 15.20
C THR A 262 5.56 -15.27 15.96
N ASP A 263 6.66 -14.65 16.43
CA ASP A 263 6.64 -13.41 17.19
C ASP A 263 8.00 -12.70 17.09
N ILE A 264 8.02 -11.39 17.26
CA ILE A 264 9.23 -10.57 17.35
C ILE A 264 9.12 -9.74 18.62
N ARG A 265 10.14 -9.85 19.50
CA ARG A 265 10.19 -9.20 20.81
C ARG A 265 11.29 -8.16 20.87
N PRO A 266 11.00 -6.88 20.57
CA PRO A 266 12.02 -5.83 20.56
C PRO A 266 12.69 -5.61 21.91
N GLU A 267 11.93 -5.73 23.00
CA GLU A 267 12.37 -5.47 24.38
C GLU A 267 13.49 -6.41 24.82
N THR A 268 13.47 -7.66 24.34
CA THR A 268 14.48 -8.69 24.65
C THR A 268 15.40 -8.97 23.45
N ASN A 269 15.18 -8.30 22.33
CA ASN A 269 15.87 -8.53 21.07
C ASN A 269 15.83 -10.01 20.66
N GLU A 270 14.64 -10.60 20.68
CA GLU A 270 14.40 -12.00 20.34
C GLU A 270 13.46 -12.15 19.15
N VAL A 271 13.71 -13.17 18.34
CA VAL A 271 12.79 -13.65 17.30
C VAL A 271 12.30 -15.05 17.68
N VAL A 272 11.02 -15.19 17.91
CA VAL A 272 10.39 -16.45 18.32
C VAL A 272 10.13 -17.32 17.11
N LEU A 273 10.60 -18.57 17.16
CA LEU A 273 10.36 -19.57 16.14
C LEU A 273 9.41 -20.65 16.63
N GLY A 274 8.49 -21.05 15.75
CA GLY A 274 7.53 -22.11 16.01
C GLY A 274 7.25 -22.97 14.78
N SER A 275 6.30 -23.91 14.94
CA SER A 275 5.79 -24.76 13.87
C SER A 275 4.87 -23.99 12.88
N ASN A 276 4.35 -24.67 11.86
CA ASN A 276 3.38 -24.05 10.96
C ASN A 276 2.04 -23.76 11.65
N GLU A 277 1.64 -24.59 12.63
CA GLU A 277 0.41 -24.40 13.40
C GLU A 277 0.47 -23.15 14.27
N ASP A 278 1.67 -22.80 14.75
CA ASP A 278 1.91 -21.69 15.66
C ASP A 278 1.76 -20.30 15.00
N VAL A 279 1.69 -20.22 13.65
CA VAL A 279 1.47 -18.96 12.93
C VAL A 279 -0.01 -18.69 12.65
N PHE A 280 -0.92 -19.57 13.09
CA PHE A 280 -2.35 -19.37 12.91
C PHE A 280 -2.97 -18.78 14.18
N THR A 281 -3.91 -17.86 14.00
CA THR A 281 -4.72 -17.28 15.07
C THR A 281 -6.16 -17.07 14.61
N THR A 282 -7.09 -17.05 15.56
CA THR A 282 -8.51 -16.79 15.31
C THR A 282 -8.91 -15.36 15.61
N GLU A 283 -8.01 -14.53 16.11
CA GLU A 283 -8.34 -13.16 16.47
C GLU A 283 -7.20 -12.18 16.23
N LEU A 284 -7.54 -10.92 16.11
CA LEU A 284 -6.61 -9.78 16.10
C LEU A 284 -7.26 -8.53 16.66
N TYR A 285 -6.41 -7.61 17.11
CA TYR A 285 -6.79 -6.24 17.44
C TYR A 285 -6.15 -5.29 16.43
N ALA A 286 -6.85 -4.18 16.14
CA ALA A 286 -6.32 -3.13 15.27
C ALA A 286 -6.74 -1.76 15.78
N ASP A 287 -5.84 -0.79 15.59
CA ASP A 287 -6.05 0.63 15.91
C ASP A 287 -6.02 1.51 14.65
N HIS A 288 -6.02 2.85 14.81
CA HIS A 288 -6.04 3.81 13.70
C HIS A 288 -7.16 3.49 12.69
N VAL A 289 -8.37 3.29 13.23
CA VAL A 289 -9.53 2.81 12.49
C VAL A 289 -10.09 3.90 11.57
N ASN A 290 -10.33 3.56 10.31
CA ASN A 290 -11.08 4.38 9.37
C ASN A 290 -12.27 3.58 8.83
N PHE A 291 -13.49 4.17 8.89
CA PHE A 291 -14.69 3.59 8.28
C PHE A 291 -15.08 4.31 7.00
N MET A 292 -15.40 3.55 5.98
CA MET A 292 -15.63 4.05 4.62
C MET A 292 -17.09 3.90 4.19
N SER A 293 -17.56 2.69 3.85
CA SER A 293 -18.94 2.48 3.40
C SER A 293 -19.94 2.54 4.55
N ILE A 294 -19.53 2.24 5.77
CA ILE A 294 -20.32 2.33 6.99
C ILE A 294 -19.84 3.50 7.86
N PRO A 295 -20.70 4.13 8.67
CA PRO A 295 -20.28 5.23 9.53
C PRO A 295 -19.46 4.77 10.74
N ASP A 296 -19.81 3.65 11.32
CA ASP A 296 -19.19 3.03 12.48
C ASP A 296 -19.64 1.56 12.64
N ILE A 297 -19.12 0.86 13.65
CA ILE A 297 -19.57 -0.47 14.06
C ILE A 297 -20.32 -0.34 15.39
N GLU A 298 -21.60 -0.70 15.36
CA GLU A 298 -22.46 -0.80 16.54
C GLU A 298 -22.67 -2.29 16.87
N GLY A 299 -22.25 -2.70 18.08
CA GLY A 299 -22.30 -4.11 18.50
C GLY A 299 -21.33 -5.00 17.71
N GLU A 300 -21.79 -6.20 17.34
CA GLU A 300 -21.02 -7.18 16.57
C GLU A 300 -21.50 -7.17 15.10
N VAL A 301 -20.58 -6.97 14.15
CA VAL A 301 -20.88 -6.99 12.72
C VAL A 301 -20.03 -8.07 12.03
N LYS A 302 -20.65 -8.82 11.13
CA LYS A 302 -19.96 -9.87 10.35
C LYS A 302 -19.47 -9.29 9.02
N LEU A 303 -18.15 -9.26 8.81
CA LEU A 303 -17.49 -8.71 7.62
C LEU A 303 -16.42 -9.69 7.11
N LYS A 304 -16.01 -9.52 5.86
CA LYS A 304 -14.84 -10.20 5.31
C LYS A 304 -13.60 -9.35 5.59
N ALA A 305 -12.53 -9.93 6.15
CA ALA A 305 -11.30 -9.22 6.48
C ALA A 305 -10.10 -9.75 5.69
N LYS A 306 -9.32 -8.83 5.12
CA LYS A 306 -7.98 -9.11 4.58
C LYS A 306 -6.93 -8.57 5.56
N ILE A 307 -5.96 -9.38 5.93
CA ILE A 307 -4.89 -9.04 6.89
C ILE A 307 -3.55 -8.71 6.21
N ARG A 308 -3.48 -8.75 4.90
CA ARG A 308 -2.38 -8.33 4.00
C ARG A 308 -2.89 -8.26 2.56
N TYR A 309 -2.13 -7.62 1.70
CA TYR A 309 -2.51 -7.42 0.30
C TYR A 309 -2.86 -8.73 -0.44
N SER A 310 -2.01 -9.75 -0.30
CA SER A 310 -2.20 -11.05 -0.97
C SER A 310 -3.21 -11.99 -0.30
N HIS A 311 -3.82 -11.60 0.84
CA HIS A 311 -4.81 -12.42 1.53
C HIS A 311 -6.14 -12.43 0.75
N SER A 312 -6.73 -13.61 0.56
CA SER A 312 -8.03 -13.76 -0.13
C SER A 312 -9.22 -13.19 0.65
N GLY A 313 -9.01 -12.97 1.96
CA GLY A 313 -10.02 -12.54 2.92
C GLY A 313 -10.75 -13.71 3.58
N SER A 314 -10.98 -13.58 4.88
CA SER A 314 -11.71 -14.53 5.73
C SER A 314 -12.85 -13.82 6.44
N MET A 315 -13.96 -14.53 6.69
CA MET A 315 -15.09 -14.00 7.45
C MET A 315 -14.70 -13.85 8.92
N CYS A 316 -15.06 -12.71 9.49
CA CYS A 316 -14.85 -12.46 10.91
C CYS A 316 -16.02 -11.65 11.49
N LYS A 317 -16.16 -11.75 12.81
CA LYS A 317 -16.98 -10.87 13.64
C LYS A 317 -16.12 -9.73 14.10
N VAL A 318 -16.59 -8.50 13.89
CA VAL A 318 -15.86 -7.28 14.25
C VAL A 318 -16.65 -6.52 15.30
N THR A 319 -15.98 -6.11 16.36
CA THR A 319 -16.54 -5.28 17.44
C THR A 319 -15.62 -4.10 17.74
N ARG A 320 -16.21 -2.98 18.17
CA ARG A 320 -15.45 -1.87 18.75
C ARG A 320 -15.02 -2.21 20.16
N THR A 321 -13.73 -2.01 20.47
CA THR A 321 -13.18 -2.20 21.83
C THR A 321 -12.69 -0.89 22.46
N GLY A 322 -12.65 0.19 21.69
CA GLY A 322 -12.25 1.52 22.11
C GLY A 322 -12.64 2.57 21.09
N GLU A 323 -12.33 3.84 21.36
CA GLU A 323 -12.61 4.96 20.46
C GLU A 323 -11.94 4.81 19.09
N ASP A 324 -10.72 4.26 19.07
CA ASP A 324 -9.92 4.04 17.84
C ASP A 324 -9.41 2.60 17.75
N GLN A 325 -10.22 1.63 18.23
CA GLN A 325 -9.80 0.24 18.25
C GLN A 325 -10.94 -0.72 17.91
N ILE A 326 -10.62 -1.76 17.14
CA ILE A 326 -11.50 -2.88 16.79
C ILE A 326 -10.86 -4.21 17.18
N HIS A 327 -11.71 -5.19 17.45
CA HIS A 327 -11.38 -6.60 17.64
C HIS A 327 -12.06 -7.42 16.54
N CYS A 328 -11.28 -8.26 15.86
CA CYS A 328 -11.77 -9.16 14.84
C CYS A 328 -11.61 -10.61 15.29
N VAL A 329 -12.68 -11.38 15.30
CA VAL A 329 -12.70 -12.82 15.60
C VAL A 329 -13.06 -13.57 14.33
N PHE A 330 -12.12 -14.33 13.78
CA PHE A 330 -12.28 -15.08 12.54
C PHE A 330 -13.04 -16.38 12.75
N GLU A 331 -13.86 -16.77 11.77
CA GLU A 331 -14.55 -18.06 11.77
C GLU A 331 -13.59 -19.23 11.62
N GLU A 332 -12.53 -19.05 10.83
CA GLU A 332 -11.45 -20.03 10.63
C GLU A 332 -10.10 -19.35 10.95
N PRO A 333 -9.13 -20.10 11.51
CA PRO A 333 -7.83 -19.53 11.81
C PRO A 333 -7.16 -18.93 10.59
N VAL A 334 -6.62 -17.72 10.72
CA VAL A 334 -5.89 -17.01 9.68
C VAL A 334 -4.38 -17.05 9.94
N ARG A 335 -3.61 -17.15 8.86
CA ARG A 335 -2.17 -17.35 8.94
C ARG A 335 -1.40 -16.03 8.98
N ALA A 336 -0.46 -15.91 9.91
CA ALA A 336 0.51 -14.83 10.02
C ALA A 336 -0.16 -13.45 10.12
N VAL A 337 -0.95 -13.26 11.17
CA VAL A 337 -1.39 -11.93 11.59
C VAL A 337 -0.15 -11.16 12.03
N THR A 338 0.15 -10.07 11.34
CA THR A 338 1.44 -9.39 11.46
C THR A 338 1.22 -7.98 11.97
N PRO A 339 1.71 -7.60 13.16
CA PRO A 339 1.66 -6.24 13.66
C PRO A 339 2.28 -5.24 12.68
N GLY A 340 1.62 -4.09 12.47
CA GLY A 340 2.00 -3.07 11.49
C GLY A 340 1.37 -3.23 10.10
N GLN A 341 0.89 -4.43 9.74
CA GLN A 341 0.05 -4.61 8.56
C GLN A 341 -1.36 -4.03 8.80
N ALA A 342 -2.10 -3.79 7.72
CA ALA A 342 -3.51 -3.40 7.85
C ALA A 342 -4.43 -4.62 7.92
N VAL A 343 -5.50 -4.51 8.71
CA VAL A 343 -6.71 -5.29 8.50
C VAL A 343 -7.69 -4.42 7.71
N VAL A 344 -8.15 -4.91 6.56
CA VAL A 344 -9.14 -4.21 5.71
C VAL A 344 -10.42 -5.02 5.65
N LEU A 345 -11.51 -4.36 6.03
CA LEU A 345 -12.83 -4.94 6.18
C LEU A 345 -13.67 -4.66 4.93
N TYR A 346 -14.38 -5.68 4.47
CA TYR A 346 -15.23 -5.61 3.28
C TYR A 346 -16.64 -6.05 3.61
N ASP A 347 -17.62 -5.27 3.13
CA ASP A 347 -19.02 -5.62 3.07
C ASP A 347 -19.40 -5.85 1.60
N GLY A 348 -19.54 -7.11 1.21
CA GLY A 348 -19.62 -7.48 -0.21
C GLY A 348 -18.41 -7.00 -1.00
N ASP A 349 -18.65 -6.16 -2.01
CA ASP A 349 -17.62 -5.58 -2.88
C ASP A 349 -17.03 -4.25 -2.33
N TYR A 350 -17.58 -3.71 -1.25
CA TYR A 350 -17.19 -2.40 -0.74
C TYR A 350 -16.23 -2.52 0.43
N VAL A 351 -15.27 -1.62 0.48
CA VAL A 351 -14.44 -1.43 1.66
C VAL A 351 -15.31 -0.80 2.76
N ALA A 352 -15.56 -1.56 3.82
CA ALA A 352 -16.29 -1.08 5.00
C ALA A 352 -15.40 -0.17 5.86
N GLY A 353 -14.12 -0.51 5.97
CA GLY A 353 -13.11 0.21 6.72
C GLY A 353 -11.88 -0.62 6.96
N GLY A 354 -11.12 -0.28 8.00
CA GLY A 354 -9.94 -1.04 8.40
C GLY A 354 -9.15 -0.33 9.48
N GLY A 355 -8.03 -0.93 9.88
CA GLY A 355 -7.11 -0.40 10.88
C GLY A 355 -5.73 -1.01 10.75
N ILE A 356 -4.79 -0.61 11.60
CA ILE A 356 -3.44 -1.16 11.70
C ILE A 356 -3.42 -2.24 12.78
N ILE A 357 -2.99 -3.45 12.44
CA ILE A 357 -2.87 -4.59 13.35
C ILE A 357 -1.85 -4.26 14.45
N ILE A 358 -2.23 -4.46 15.71
CA ILE A 358 -1.40 -4.24 16.91
C ILE A 358 -1.04 -5.53 17.60
#